data_e2fdfdd7ae15a901354ed564587e30c2
#
_entry.id   e2fdfdd7ae15a901354ed564587e30c2
#
_cell.length_a   1.000
_cell.length_b   1.000
_cell.length_c   1.000
_cell.angle_alpha   90.00
_cell.angle_beta   90.00
_cell.angle_gamma   90.00
#
_symmetry.space_group_name_H-M   'P 1'
#
loop_
_entity.id
_entity.type
_entity.pdbx_description
1 polymer ?
#
loop_
_entity_poly.entity_id
_entity_poly.type
_entity_poly.pdbx_seq_one_letter_code
_entity_poly.pdbx_strand_id
1 'polypeptide(L)'
;MTVYIFFFGGVTLAEQEKNRISVEIYGHTYKMVGTESTGHMRLVASIVDDKMREISGLNPSLDSAKLAVLTAVNSVHDYLLLKEQYEELEEQLKQLKG
;
A
#
# COMPACT_ATOMS: atom_id res chain seq x y z
N MET A 1 -11.75 -19.00 0.51
CA MET A 1 -10.34 -19.26 0.86
C MET A 1 -9.75 -18.02 1.52
N THR A 2 -9.10 -18.18 2.68
CA THR A 2 -8.52 -17.06 3.39
C THR A 2 -7.13 -16.76 2.83
N VAL A 3 -6.91 -15.51 2.43
CA VAL A 3 -5.61 -15.06 1.95
C VAL A 3 -4.95 -14.22 3.04
N TYR A 4 -3.69 -14.50 3.32
CA TYR A 4 -2.90 -13.77 4.29
C TYR A 4 -1.99 -12.79 3.57
N ILE A 5 -2.03 -11.53 4.01
CA ILE A 5 -1.14 -10.48 3.52
C ILE A 5 -0.11 -10.22 4.61
N PHE A 6 1.17 -10.34 4.25
CA PHE A 6 2.27 -10.11 5.19
C PHE A 6 2.91 -8.76 4.93
N PHE A 7 2.99 -7.96 5.98
CA PHE A 7 3.68 -6.69 5.95
C PHE A 7 5.13 -6.87 6.35
N PHE A 8 6.05 -6.48 5.48
CA PHE A 8 7.48 -6.54 5.76
C PHE A 8 8.02 -5.12 5.88
N GLY A 9 8.31 -4.69 7.10
CA GLY A 9 9.06 -3.48 7.36
C GLY A 9 10.55 -3.77 7.35
N GLY A 10 11.36 -2.87 7.84
CA GLY A 10 12.82 -3.04 7.90
C GLY A 10 13.31 -4.00 8.98
N VAL A 11 12.41 -4.72 9.68
CA VAL A 11 12.76 -5.66 10.76
C VAL A 11 12.18 -7.04 10.50
N THR A 12 12.82 -8.05 11.07
CA THR A 12 12.39 -9.44 10.95
C THR A 12 11.10 -9.66 11.74
N LEU A 13 10.09 -10.25 11.10
CA LEU A 13 8.81 -10.55 11.76
C LEU A 13 8.97 -11.48 12.96
N ALA A 14 9.99 -12.33 12.98
CA ALA A 14 10.26 -13.26 14.07
C ALA A 14 10.66 -12.58 15.37
N GLU A 15 11.21 -11.36 15.30
CA GLU A 15 11.73 -10.61 16.44
C GLU A 15 10.73 -9.58 16.98
N GLN A 16 9.59 -9.38 16.29
CA GLN A 16 8.60 -8.37 16.64
C GLN A 16 7.28 -9.03 16.98
N GLU A 17 6.53 -8.39 17.85
CA GLU A 17 5.16 -8.78 18.11
C GLU A 17 4.32 -8.55 16.86
N LYS A 18 3.61 -9.57 16.42
CA LYS A 18 2.81 -9.52 15.20
C LYS A 18 1.38 -9.11 15.52
N ASN A 19 0.86 -8.19 14.76
CA ASN A 19 -0.54 -7.81 14.78
C ASN A 19 -1.27 -8.53 13.64
N ARG A 20 -2.49 -8.96 13.92
CA ARG A 20 -3.34 -9.66 12.95
C ARG A 20 -4.69 -8.97 12.90
N ILE A 21 -5.13 -8.63 11.72
CA ILE A 21 -6.45 -8.03 11.51
C ILE A 21 -7.11 -8.61 10.28
N SER A 22 -8.44 -8.51 10.22
CA SER A 22 -9.19 -8.77 8.99
C SER A 22 -9.54 -7.44 8.35
N VAL A 23 -9.32 -7.34 7.05
CA VAL A 23 -9.65 -6.15 6.28
C VAL A 23 -10.46 -6.55 5.07
N GLU A 24 -11.23 -5.60 4.53
CA GLU A 24 -11.98 -5.79 3.31
C GLU A 24 -11.37 -4.90 2.23
N ILE A 25 -10.99 -5.49 1.11
CA ILE A 25 -10.42 -4.78 -0.03
C ILE A 25 -11.23 -5.20 -1.26
N TYR A 26 -11.85 -4.24 -1.90
CA TYR A 26 -12.66 -4.44 -3.10
C TYR A 26 -13.67 -5.57 -2.94
N GLY A 27 -14.37 -5.59 -1.80
CA GLY A 27 -15.41 -6.56 -1.50
C GLY A 27 -14.93 -7.93 -1.03
N HIS A 28 -13.64 -8.15 -0.89
CA HIS A 28 -13.06 -9.41 -0.43
C HIS A 28 -12.37 -9.23 0.92
N THR A 29 -12.49 -10.25 1.76
CA THR A 29 -11.90 -10.24 3.10
C THR A 29 -10.52 -10.88 3.08
N TYR A 30 -9.55 -10.21 3.68
CA TYR A 30 -8.17 -10.67 3.78
C TYR A 30 -7.70 -10.60 5.22
N LYS A 31 -6.79 -11.51 5.59
CA LYS A 31 -6.09 -11.45 6.88
C LYS A 31 -4.74 -10.75 6.65
N MET A 32 -4.50 -9.69 7.41
CA MET A 32 -3.23 -8.98 7.37
C MET A 32 -2.44 -9.28 8.63
N VAL A 33 -1.16 -9.57 8.45
CA VAL A 33 -0.23 -9.89 9.53
C VAL A 33 1.00 -9.00 9.37
N GLY A 34 1.43 -8.35 10.41
CA GLY A 34 2.61 -7.51 10.34
C GLY A 34 3.03 -6.97 11.69
N THR A 35 4.14 -6.24 11.71
CA THR A 35 4.69 -5.61 12.90
C THR A 35 4.16 -4.18 13.11
N GLU A 36 3.45 -3.65 12.11
CA GLU A 36 2.88 -2.32 12.18
C GLU A 36 1.63 -2.31 13.07
N SER A 37 1.20 -1.12 13.48
CA SER A 37 -0.03 -0.98 14.27
C SER A 37 -1.24 -1.42 13.44
N THR A 38 -2.28 -1.87 14.12
CA THR A 38 -3.53 -2.26 13.45
C THR A 38 -4.17 -1.07 12.73
N GLY A 39 -4.04 0.14 13.29
CA GLY A 39 -4.52 1.36 12.66
C GLY A 39 -3.82 1.64 11.34
N HIS A 40 -2.51 1.46 11.31
CA HIS A 40 -1.72 1.63 10.08
C HIS A 40 -2.13 0.60 9.02
N MET A 41 -2.26 -0.66 9.42
CA MET A 41 -2.66 -1.72 8.49
C MET A 41 -4.05 -1.49 7.90
N ARG A 42 -4.98 -1.00 8.72
CA ARG A 42 -6.33 -0.64 8.24
C ARG A 42 -6.29 0.52 7.27
N LEU A 43 -5.46 1.52 7.55
CA LEU A 43 -5.29 2.67 6.65
C LEU A 43 -4.75 2.23 5.30
N VAL A 44 -3.73 1.37 5.29
CA VAL A 44 -3.16 0.85 4.03
C VAL A 44 -4.22 0.11 3.23
N ALA A 45 -4.98 -0.77 3.87
CA ALA A 45 -6.06 -1.52 3.21
C ALA A 45 -7.12 -0.59 2.63
N SER A 46 -7.49 0.45 3.36
CA SER A 46 -8.47 1.45 2.90
C SER A 46 -7.97 2.20 1.67
N ILE A 47 -6.69 2.57 1.65
CA ILE A 47 -6.10 3.28 0.51
C ILE A 47 -6.07 2.37 -0.73
N VAL A 48 -5.74 1.10 -0.55
CA VAL A 48 -5.75 0.13 -1.66
C VAL A 48 -7.17 -0.04 -2.20
N ASP A 49 -8.15 -0.18 -1.31
CA ASP A 49 -9.56 -0.30 -1.69
C ASP A 49 -10.00 0.91 -2.52
N ASP A 50 -9.72 2.11 -2.05
CA ASP A 50 -10.06 3.35 -2.74
C ASP A 50 -9.41 3.42 -4.12
N LYS A 51 -8.13 3.04 -4.21
CA LYS A 51 -7.39 3.04 -5.48
C LYS A 51 -8.00 2.07 -6.47
N MET A 52 -8.36 0.87 -6.02
CA MET A 52 -8.99 -0.13 -6.88
C MET A 52 -10.34 0.35 -7.40
N ARG A 53 -11.13 1.01 -6.55
CA ARG A 53 -12.44 1.55 -6.94
C ARG A 53 -12.29 2.69 -7.95
N GLU A 54 -11.32 3.55 -7.75
CA GLU A 54 -11.01 4.63 -8.67
C GLU A 54 -10.65 4.10 -10.06
N ILE A 55 -9.73 3.14 -10.11
CA ILE A 55 -9.27 2.55 -11.38
C ILE A 55 -10.38 1.77 -12.05
N SER A 56 -11.18 1.03 -11.29
CA SER A 56 -12.33 0.30 -11.79
C SER A 56 -13.36 1.24 -12.43
N GLY A 57 -13.56 2.41 -11.84
CA GLY A 57 -14.46 3.42 -12.39
C GLY A 57 -14.01 3.94 -13.76
N LEU A 58 -12.69 4.02 -13.96
CA LEU A 58 -12.11 4.47 -15.24
C LEU A 58 -12.04 3.35 -16.28
N ASN A 59 -12.01 2.09 -15.82
CA ASN A 59 -11.86 0.90 -16.68
C ASN A 59 -12.83 -0.19 -16.24
N PRO A 60 -14.15 -0.01 -16.43
CA PRO A 60 -15.15 -0.91 -15.84
C PRO A 60 -15.16 -2.32 -16.44
N SER A 61 -14.49 -2.54 -17.56
CA SER A 61 -14.43 -3.86 -18.20
C SER A 61 -13.30 -4.75 -17.68
N LEU A 62 -12.46 -4.25 -16.77
CA LEU A 62 -11.35 -5.03 -16.23
C LEU A 62 -11.86 -6.09 -15.25
N ASP A 63 -11.32 -7.31 -15.36
CA ASP A 63 -11.54 -8.34 -14.34
C ASP A 63 -10.70 -8.03 -13.09
N SER A 64 -10.98 -8.75 -12.01
CA SER A 64 -10.33 -8.49 -10.71
C SER A 64 -8.81 -8.67 -10.76
N ALA A 65 -8.32 -9.66 -11.50
CA ALA A 65 -6.89 -9.92 -11.59
C ALA A 65 -6.16 -8.77 -12.31
N LYS A 66 -6.70 -8.33 -13.45
CA LYS A 66 -6.12 -7.21 -14.19
C LYS A 66 -6.22 -5.91 -13.42
N LEU A 67 -7.34 -5.70 -12.71
CA LEU A 67 -7.53 -4.55 -11.87
C LEU A 67 -6.47 -4.49 -10.76
N ALA A 68 -6.19 -5.62 -10.13
CA ALA A 68 -5.18 -5.69 -9.08
C ALA A 68 -3.78 -5.34 -9.62
N VAL A 69 -3.43 -5.87 -10.79
CA VAL A 69 -2.14 -5.56 -11.43
C VAL A 69 -2.05 -4.07 -11.76
N LEU A 70 -3.09 -3.52 -12.36
CA LEU A 70 -3.10 -2.10 -12.73
C LEU A 70 -3.02 -1.22 -11.48
N THR A 71 -3.68 -1.61 -10.39
CA THR A 71 -3.61 -0.91 -9.11
C THR A 71 -2.17 -0.93 -8.58
N ALA A 72 -1.50 -2.07 -8.63
CA ALA A 72 -0.11 -2.19 -8.20
C ALA A 72 0.81 -1.29 -9.03
N VAL A 73 0.67 -1.32 -10.34
CA VAL A 73 1.48 -0.48 -11.24
C VAL A 73 1.28 0.99 -10.95
N ASN A 74 0.05 1.44 -10.81
CA ASN A 74 -0.25 2.84 -10.50
C ASN A 74 0.28 3.24 -9.12
N SER A 75 0.19 2.35 -8.14
CA SER A 75 0.68 2.62 -6.79
C SER A 75 2.20 2.77 -6.75
N VAL A 76 2.92 1.93 -7.49
CA VAL A 76 4.37 2.05 -7.62
C VAL A 76 4.74 3.34 -8.34
N HIS A 77 4.00 3.69 -9.39
CA HIS A 77 4.21 4.96 -10.09
C HIS A 77 4.06 6.16 -9.15
N ASP A 78 2.99 6.17 -8.35
CA ASP A 78 2.74 7.23 -7.38
C ASP A 78 3.87 7.30 -6.34
N TYR A 79 4.33 6.13 -5.88
CA TYR A 79 5.45 6.05 -4.95
C TYR A 79 6.73 6.66 -5.54
N LEU A 80 7.06 6.32 -6.79
CA LEU A 80 8.27 6.82 -7.45
C LEU A 80 8.20 8.34 -7.66
N LEU A 81 7.03 8.85 -8.00
CA LEU A 81 6.82 10.31 -8.13
C LEU A 81 7.05 11.01 -6.80
N LEU A 82 6.48 10.47 -5.72
CA LEU A 82 6.63 11.04 -4.39
C LEU A 82 8.09 10.99 -3.92
N LYS A 83 8.76 9.88 -4.20
CA LYS A 83 10.18 9.70 -3.87
C LYS A 83 11.04 10.74 -4.58
N GLU A 84 10.77 10.98 -5.87
CA GLU A 84 11.47 11.98 -6.67
C GLU A 84 11.27 13.38 -6.07
N GLN A 85 10.04 13.72 -5.72
CA GLN A 85 9.72 15.00 -5.08
C GLN A 85 10.42 15.17 -3.74
N TYR A 86 10.48 14.09 -2.96
CA TYR A 86 11.16 14.09 -1.67
C TYR A 86 12.66 14.35 -1.84
N GLU A 87 13.30 13.66 -2.77
CA GLU A 87 14.73 13.82 -3.06
C GLU A 87 15.04 15.24 -3.55
N GLU A 88 14.15 15.81 -4.36
CA GLU A 88 14.30 17.18 -4.85
C GLU A 88 14.22 18.19 -3.70
N LEU A 89 13.27 18.00 -2.77
CA LEU A 89 13.17 18.86 -1.59
C LEU A 89 14.38 18.72 -0.67
N GLU A 90 14.91 17.52 -0.50
CA GLU A 90 16.13 17.30 0.27
C GLU A 90 17.31 18.07 -0.34
N GLU A 91 17.43 18.03 -1.64
CA GLU A 91 18.50 18.74 -2.37
C GLU A 91 18.38 20.26 -2.17
N GLN A 92 17.16 20.78 -2.29
CA GLN A 92 16.91 22.21 -2.07
C GLN A 92 17.24 22.61 -0.63
N LEU A 93 16.91 21.77 0.33
CA LEU A 93 17.22 22.02 1.74
C LEU A 93 18.72 22.06 2.00
N LYS A 94 19.47 21.16 1.37
CA LYS A 94 20.94 21.14 1.47
C LYS A 94 21.54 22.42 0.89
N GLN A 95 21.03 22.91 -0.22
CA GLN A 95 21.48 24.14 -0.84
C GLN A 95 21.26 25.35 0.06
N LEU A 96 20.13 25.37 0.77
CA LEU A 96 19.80 26.46 1.71
C LEU A 96 20.69 26.44 2.94
N LYS A 97 21.16 25.28 3.35
CA LYS A 97 22.04 25.13 4.52
C LYS A 97 23.53 25.33 4.20
N GLY A 98 23.86 25.11 2.98
CA GLY A 98 25.22 25.21 2.49
C GLY A 98 25.61 26.61 2.19
#